data_178a472aeb8ac1e62f8ad0a1d697dda9
#
_entry.id   178a472aeb8ac1e62f8ad0a1d697dda9
#
_cell.length_a   1.000
_cell.length_b   1.000
_cell.length_c   1.000
_cell.angle_alpha   90.00
_cell.angle_beta   90.00
_cell.angle_gamma   90.00
#
_symmetry.space_group_name_H-M   'P 1'
#
loop_
_entity.id
_entity.type
_entity.pdbx_description
1 polymer ?
#
loop_
_entity_poly.entity_id
_entity_poly.type
_entity_poly.pdbx_seq_one_letter_code
_entity_poly.pdbx_strand_id
1 'polypeptide(L)'
;NALETLWSPVLNQINVLKGLFPGKPVYLTGHSKGGPMATIFAARMHFTPAVTTEPEAVYTFASPHPGDKDFVDNFPLANIPVIRYENRLDIVPLVPPTEAAITLAGNKPVIGKLFKIAEGWNYASLGERRYIDKQHQVIYNKPELTPKEFRKLAWTVIAGPCGLRKVAMAHMYTCGNGYMLGTCPSGVCP
;
A
#
# COMPACT_ATOMS: atom_id res chain seq x y z
N ASN A 1 -11.66 -7.46 15.16
CA ASN A 1 -10.99 -6.41 14.38
C ASN A 1 -11.76 -6.14 13.08
N ALA A 2 -11.43 -5.06 12.34
CA ALA A 2 -12.21 -4.64 11.16
C ALA A 2 -12.28 -5.73 10.07
N LEU A 3 -11.22 -6.50 9.86
CA LEU A 3 -11.21 -7.58 8.87
C LEU A 3 -12.16 -8.72 9.27
N GLU A 4 -12.21 -9.10 10.54
CA GLU A 4 -13.12 -10.12 11.03
C GLU A 4 -14.58 -9.73 10.82
N THR A 5 -14.91 -8.47 11.09
CA THR A 5 -16.27 -7.93 10.89
C THR A 5 -16.68 -7.96 9.42
N LEU A 6 -15.74 -7.71 8.50
CA LEU A 6 -15.99 -7.64 7.06
C LEU A 6 -15.90 -8.99 6.35
N TRP A 7 -15.28 -10.00 6.95
CA TRP A 7 -14.99 -11.27 6.29
C TRP A 7 -16.24 -11.92 5.69
N SER A 8 -17.19 -12.28 6.52
CA SER A 8 -18.38 -13.00 6.05
C SER A 8 -19.27 -12.16 5.13
N PRO A 9 -19.59 -10.89 5.44
CA PRO A 9 -20.38 -10.07 4.53
C PRO A 9 -19.77 -9.91 3.14
N VAL A 10 -18.46 -9.64 3.06
CA VAL A 10 -17.78 -9.42 1.77
C VAL A 10 -17.67 -10.74 0.99
N LEU A 11 -17.30 -11.84 1.65
CA LEU A 11 -17.20 -13.14 0.99
C LEU A 11 -18.57 -13.62 0.46
N ASN A 12 -19.63 -13.44 1.24
CA ASN A 12 -20.99 -13.76 0.78
C ASN A 12 -21.37 -12.96 -0.46
N GLN A 13 -21.05 -11.67 -0.48
CA GLN A 13 -21.33 -10.82 -1.64
C GLN A 13 -20.50 -11.23 -2.87
N ILE A 14 -19.23 -11.60 -2.69
CA ILE A 14 -18.41 -12.14 -3.78
C ILE A 14 -19.06 -13.41 -4.36
N ASN A 15 -19.51 -14.34 -3.51
CA ASN A 15 -20.14 -15.57 -3.94
C ASN A 15 -21.44 -15.30 -4.72
N VAL A 16 -22.28 -14.34 -4.27
CA VAL A 16 -23.48 -13.93 -5.00
C VAL A 16 -23.12 -13.38 -6.38
N LEU A 17 -22.13 -12.50 -6.45
CA LEU A 17 -21.68 -11.90 -7.73
C LEU A 17 -21.06 -12.95 -8.65
N LYS A 18 -20.32 -13.90 -8.15
CA LYS A 18 -19.78 -15.03 -8.94
C LYS A 18 -20.89 -15.92 -9.50
N GLY A 19 -21.98 -16.12 -8.76
CA GLY A 19 -23.18 -16.81 -9.26
C GLY A 19 -23.89 -16.07 -10.38
N LEU A 20 -23.99 -14.75 -10.26
CA LEU A 20 -24.60 -13.89 -11.27
C LEU A 20 -23.71 -13.67 -12.51
N PHE A 21 -22.40 -13.66 -12.34
CA PHE A 21 -21.42 -13.38 -13.38
C PHE A 21 -20.35 -14.49 -13.42
N PRO A 22 -20.69 -15.70 -13.82
CA PRO A 22 -19.74 -16.81 -13.88
C PRO A 22 -18.59 -16.49 -14.85
N GLY A 23 -17.37 -16.90 -14.48
CA GLY A 23 -16.18 -16.67 -15.28
C GLY A 23 -15.56 -15.26 -15.18
N LYS A 24 -16.20 -14.31 -14.51
CA LYS A 24 -15.59 -12.98 -14.30
C LYS A 24 -14.52 -13.04 -13.22
N PRO A 25 -13.33 -12.42 -13.43
CA PRO A 25 -12.27 -12.36 -12.43
C PRO A 25 -12.69 -11.47 -11.26
N VAL A 26 -12.14 -11.77 -10.08
CA VAL A 26 -12.27 -10.95 -8.87
C VAL A 26 -10.94 -10.25 -8.60
N TYR A 27 -10.96 -8.93 -8.54
CA TYR A 27 -9.82 -8.12 -8.12
C TYR A 27 -10.11 -7.49 -6.77
N LEU A 28 -9.11 -7.49 -5.90
CA LEU A 28 -9.20 -6.76 -4.63
C LEU A 28 -8.42 -5.46 -4.74
N THR A 29 -8.96 -4.40 -4.17
CA THR A 29 -8.28 -3.11 -4.16
C THR A 29 -8.48 -2.39 -2.84
N GLY A 30 -7.49 -1.58 -2.47
CA GLY A 30 -7.56 -0.81 -1.24
C GLY A 30 -6.63 0.39 -1.25
N HIS A 31 -7.10 1.47 -0.63
CA HIS A 31 -6.33 2.69 -0.39
C HIS A 31 -6.02 2.83 1.09
N SER A 32 -4.83 3.31 1.43
CA SER A 32 -4.44 3.56 2.81
C SER A 32 -4.61 2.31 3.66
N LYS A 33 -5.27 2.38 4.80
CA LYS A 33 -5.62 1.22 5.65
C LYS A 33 -6.37 0.11 4.89
N GLY A 34 -7.11 0.43 3.84
CA GLY A 34 -7.80 -0.56 3.00
C GLY A 34 -6.84 -1.43 2.19
N GLY A 35 -5.61 -0.97 1.92
CA GLY A 35 -4.59 -1.74 1.21
C GLY A 35 -4.18 -3.01 1.95
N PRO A 36 -3.67 -2.93 3.20
CA PRO A 36 -3.39 -4.11 4.01
C PRO A 36 -4.61 -5.00 4.20
N MET A 37 -5.79 -4.40 4.39
CA MET A 37 -7.03 -5.17 4.55
C MET A 37 -7.33 -6.01 3.30
N ALA A 38 -7.21 -5.43 2.09
CA ALA A 38 -7.40 -6.16 0.84
C ALA A 38 -6.38 -7.29 0.68
N THR A 39 -5.11 -7.03 1.04
CA THR A 39 -4.03 -8.00 0.96
C THR A 39 -4.24 -9.17 1.93
N ILE A 40 -4.56 -8.88 3.19
CA ILE A 40 -4.82 -9.92 4.20
C ILE A 40 -6.10 -10.69 3.85
N PHE A 41 -7.12 -10.01 3.29
CA PHE A 41 -8.34 -10.67 2.81
C PHE A 41 -8.02 -11.67 1.69
N ALA A 42 -7.16 -11.29 0.72
CA ALA A 42 -6.71 -12.17 -0.36
C ALA A 42 -6.00 -13.41 0.18
N ALA A 43 -5.04 -13.24 1.10
CA ALA A 43 -4.35 -14.34 1.74
C ALA A 43 -5.33 -15.30 2.45
N ARG A 44 -6.29 -14.72 3.19
CA ARG A 44 -7.30 -15.52 3.90
C ARG A 44 -8.21 -16.28 2.93
N MET A 45 -8.58 -15.70 1.77
CA MET A 45 -9.33 -16.42 0.75
C MET A 45 -8.53 -17.64 0.27
N HIS A 46 -7.24 -17.46 -0.06
CA HIS A 46 -6.37 -18.53 -0.53
C HIS A 46 -6.21 -19.67 0.49
N PHE A 47 -5.96 -19.32 1.76
CA PHE A 47 -5.71 -20.32 2.81
C PHE A 47 -6.99 -20.90 3.45
N THR A 48 -8.18 -20.50 3.01
CA THR A 48 -9.45 -21.05 3.53
C THR A 48 -10.01 -22.10 2.57
N PRO A 49 -9.93 -23.41 2.87
CA PRO A 49 -10.29 -24.47 1.92
C PRO A 49 -11.74 -24.40 1.43
N ALA A 50 -12.65 -23.84 2.23
CA ALA A 50 -14.05 -23.69 1.85
C ALA A 50 -14.29 -22.53 0.85
N VAL A 51 -13.29 -21.68 0.59
CA VAL A 51 -13.37 -20.57 -0.37
C VAL A 51 -12.86 -21.06 -1.72
N THR A 52 -13.74 -21.15 -2.70
CA THR A 52 -13.41 -21.62 -4.05
C THR A 52 -13.08 -20.48 -5.03
N THR A 53 -13.29 -19.24 -4.62
CA THR A 53 -12.96 -18.05 -5.42
C THR A 53 -11.62 -17.50 -4.96
N GLU A 54 -10.64 -17.47 -5.87
CA GLU A 54 -9.35 -16.84 -5.65
C GLU A 54 -9.31 -15.48 -6.37
N PRO A 55 -8.73 -14.44 -5.75
CA PRO A 55 -8.54 -13.16 -6.42
C PRO A 55 -7.51 -13.29 -7.56
N GLU A 56 -7.79 -12.67 -8.70
CA GLU A 56 -6.86 -12.57 -9.83
C GLU A 56 -5.63 -11.73 -9.49
N ALA A 57 -5.82 -10.66 -8.74
CA ALA A 57 -4.74 -9.81 -8.23
C ALA A 57 -5.25 -8.87 -7.12
N VAL A 58 -4.30 -8.30 -6.38
CA VAL A 58 -4.53 -7.22 -5.41
C VAL A 58 -3.85 -5.94 -5.88
N TYR A 59 -4.60 -4.85 -5.98
CA TYR A 59 -4.08 -3.52 -6.30
C TYR A 59 -4.20 -2.61 -5.09
N THR A 60 -3.07 -2.11 -4.60
CA THR A 60 -3.06 -1.21 -3.44
C THR A 60 -2.53 0.17 -3.79
N PHE A 61 -3.10 1.19 -3.14
CA PHE A 61 -2.73 2.59 -3.32
C PHE A 61 -2.44 3.19 -1.95
N ALA A 62 -1.28 3.82 -1.79
CA ALA A 62 -0.89 4.40 -0.50
C ALA A 62 -0.94 3.39 0.67
N SER A 63 -0.73 2.11 0.40
CA SER A 63 -0.88 1.05 1.39
C SER A 63 0.29 1.03 2.36
N PRO A 64 0.07 1.07 3.67
CA PRO A 64 1.09 0.66 4.63
C PRO A 64 1.44 -0.83 4.46
N HIS A 65 2.53 -1.27 5.07
CA HIS A 65 2.95 -2.68 5.02
C HIS A 65 1.88 -3.58 5.64
N PRO A 66 1.52 -4.70 4.98
CA PRO A 66 0.42 -5.56 5.42
C PRO A 66 0.78 -6.47 6.60
N GLY A 67 2.05 -6.78 6.79
CA GLY A 67 2.53 -7.69 7.82
C GLY A 67 4.05 -7.69 7.94
N ASP A 68 4.53 -8.58 8.79
CA ASP A 68 5.94 -8.83 8.97
C ASP A 68 6.54 -9.68 7.84
N LYS A 69 7.83 -9.96 7.94
CA LYS A 69 8.53 -10.75 6.94
C LYS A 69 7.96 -12.16 6.80
N ASP A 70 7.51 -12.77 7.89
CA ASP A 70 6.92 -14.11 7.85
C ASP A 70 5.61 -14.11 7.07
N PHE A 71 4.77 -13.09 7.25
CA PHE A 71 3.56 -12.91 6.42
C PHE A 71 3.92 -12.73 4.95
N VAL A 72 4.91 -11.90 4.64
CA VAL A 72 5.33 -11.61 3.26
C VAL A 72 5.91 -12.85 2.58
N ASP A 73 6.77 -13.60 3.26
CA ASP A 73 7.42 -14.80 2.71
C ASP A 73 6.43 -15.94 2.45
N ASN A 74 5.35 -16.00 3.23
CA ASN A 74 4.30 -17.02 3.09
C ASN A 74 3.10 -16.58 2.24
N PHE A 75 3.08 -15.35 1.74
CA PHE A 75 2.00 -14.88 0.88
C PHE A 75 2.04 -15.58 -0.48
N PRO A 76 0.91 -16.06 -1.03
CA PRO A 76 0.87 -16.83 -2.27
C PRO A 76 1.03 -15.95 -3.53
N LEU A 77 2.17 -15.23 -3.67
CA LEU A 77 2.41 -14.29 -4.77
C LEU A 77 2.37 -14.93 -6.16
N ALA A 78 2.71 -16.22 -6.26
CA ALA A 78 2.64 -16.94 -7.54
C ALA A 78 1.20 -17.09 -8.04
N ASN A 79 0.23 -17.15 -7.12
CA ASN A 79 -1.19 -17.29 -7.43
C ASN A 79 -1.91 -15.94 -7.43
N ILE A 80 -1.57 -15.05 -6.48
CA ILE A 80 -2.23 -13.78 -6.27
C ILE A 80 -1.20 -12.64 -6.36
N PRO A 81 -0.93 -12.10 -7.55
CA PRO A 81 -0.04 -10.95 -7.72
C PRO A 81 -0.51 -9.75 -6.89
N VAL A 82 0.41 -9.08 -6.22
CA VAL A 82 0.15 -7.83 -5.49
C VAL A 82 0.88 -6.69 -6.17
N ILE A 83 0.15 -5.67 -6.57
CA ILE A 83 0.67 -4.47 -7.24
C ILE A 83 0.44 -3.26 -6.34
N ARG A 84 1.53 -2.62 -5.90
CA ARG A 84 1.53 -1.48 -4.99
C ARG A 84 1.81 -0.18 -5.71
N TYR A 85 0.84 0.74 -5.73
CA TYR A 85 1.05 2.10 -6.21
C TYR A 85 1.46 3.03 -5.07
N GLU A 86 2.61 3.67 -5.21
CA GLU A 86 3.21 4.53 -4.20
C GLU A 86 3.61 5.89 -4.78
N ASN A 87 3.06 6.96 -4.22
CA ASN A 87 3.41 8.32 -4.63
C ASN A 87 4.71 8.74 -3.93
N ARG A 88 5.56 9.44 -4.67
CA ARG A 88 6.89 9.93 -4.23
C ARG A 88 6.94 10.70 -2.92
N LEU A 89 5.86 11.34 -2.52
CA LEU A 89 5.77 12.16 -1.30
C LEU A 89 4.89 11.50 -0.22
N ASP A 90 4.28 10.37 -0.52
CA ASP A 90 3.47 9.64 0.45
C ASP A 90 4.37 8.86 1.42
N ILE A 91 4.17 9.10 2.72
CA ILE A 91 4.91 8.38 3.77
C ILE A 91 4.19 7.12 4.26
N VAL A 92 2.90 6.97 3.94
CA VAL A 92 2.09 5.85 4.45
C VAL A 92 2.60 4.50 3.97
N PRO A 93 3.07 4.33 2.71
CA PRO A 93 3.70 3.08 2.29
C PRO A 93 4.96 2.68 3.05
N LEU A 94 5.52 3.58 3.86
CA LEU A 94 6.73 3.32 4.66
C LEU A 94 6.43 2.90 6.10
N VAL A 95 5.15 2.76 6.47
CA VAL A 95 4.78 2.42 7.85
C VAL A 95 3.98 1.11 7.90
N PRO A 96 4.16 0.32 8.97
CA PRO A 96 5.29 0.39 9.89
C PRO A 96 6.63 0.25 9.15
N PRO A 97 7.70 0.90 9.61
CA PRO A 97 8.95 0.90 8.87
C PRO A 97 9.57 -0.50 8.78
N THR A 98 10.22 -0.80 7.66
CA THR A 98 11.04 -2.00 7.49
C THR A 98 12.36 -1.86 8.25
N GLU A 99 13.04 -2.96 8.55
CA GLU A 99 14.38 -2.95 9.16
C GLU A 99 15.37 -2.12 8.33
N ALA A 100 15.30 -2.18 7.01
CA ALA A 100 16.11 -1.35 6.11
C ALA A 100 15.82 0.14 6.30
N ALA A 101 14.55 0.55 6.44
CA ALA A 101 14.16 1.93 6.69
C ALA A 101 14.61 2.42 8.08
N ILE A 102 14.56 1.56 9.10
CA ILE A 102 15.06 1.84 10.46
C ILE A 102 16.56 2.10 10.42
N THR A 103 17.30 1.24 9.74
CA THR A 103 18.76 1.39 9.56
C THR A 103 19.13 2.69 8.83
N LEU A 104 18.39 3.04 7.75
CA LEU A 104 18.58 4.28 7.01
C LEU A 104 18.24 5.53 7.83
N ALA A 105 17.27 5.46 8.71
CA ALA A 105 16.91 6.55 9.61
C ALA A 105 18.02 6.81 10.65
N GLY A 106 18.68 5.77 11.10
CA GLY A 106 19.78 5.83 12.07
C GLY A 106 19.38 6.61 13.34
N ASN A 107 20.34 7.34 13.89
CA ASN A 107 20.14 8.15 15.11
C ASN A 107 19.58 9.56 14.84
N LYS A 108 18.86 9.78 13.71
CA LYS A 108 18.23 11.07 13.43
C LYS A 108 17.22 11.45 14.52
N PRO A 109 17.26 12.67 15.08
CA PRO A 109 16.59 12.96 16.36
C PRO A 109 15.06 12.85 16.34
N VAL A 110 14.42 13.01 15.20
CA VAL A 110 12.95 12.94 15.09
C VAL A 110 12.51 11.61 14.49
N ILE A 111 12.95 11.31 13.26
CA ILE A 111 12.52 10.12 12.50
C ILE A 111 13.10 8.85 13.08
N GLY A 112 14.38 8.87 13.53
CA GLY A 112 15.00 7.72 14.15
C GLY A 112 14.31 7.30 15.46
N LYS A 113 13.89 8.25 16.29
CA LYS A 113 13.11 7.95 17.51
C LYS A 113 11.77 7.31 17.19
N LEU A 114 11.07 7.80 16.17
CA LEU A 114 9.78 7.25 15.75
C LEU A 114 9.95 5.81 15.21
N PHE A 115 10.99 5.57 14.43
CA PHE A 115 11.23 4.26 13.84
C PHE A 115 11.77 3.23 14.85
N LYS A 116 12.50 3.67 15.89
CA LYS A 116 12.93 2.78 16.99
C LYS A 116 11.78 2.09 17.72
N ILE A 117 10.60 2.68 17.76
CA ILE A 117 9.41 2.05 18.36
C ILE A 117 9.01 0.79 17.58
N ALA A 118 9.30 0.75 16.28
CA ALA A 118 8.98 -0.38 15.41
C ALA A 118 10.16 -1.36 15.21
N GLU A 119 11.28 -1.11 15.90
CA GLU A 119 12.44 -2.02 15.90
C GLU A 119 12.02 -3.40 16.41
N GLY A 120 12.33 -4.44 15.65
CA GLY A 120 11.91 -5.80 15.96
C GLY A 120 10.50 -6.19 15.48
N TRP A 121 9.71 -5.27 14.92
CA TRP A 121 8.42 -5.63 14.31
C TRP A 121 8.59 -6.34 12.97
N ASN A 122 9.74 -6.21 12.34
CA ASN A 122 10.16 -6.91 11.13
C ASN A 122 9.18 -6.79 9.95
N TYR A 123 8.48 -5.65 9.82
CA TYR A 123 7.57 -5.41 8.71
C TYR A 123 8.31 -5.40 7.37
N ALA A 124 7.63 -5.89 6.31
CA ALA A 124 8.22 -5.99 4.99
C ALA A 124 7.24 -5.55 3.89
N SER A 125 7.81 -5.14 2.77
CA SER A 125 7.05 -4.81 1.57
C SER A 125 6.59 -6.08 0.86
N LEU A 126 5.36 -6.09 0.34
CA LEU A 126 4.80 -7.21 -0.37
C LEU A 126 4.40 -6.83 -1.81
N GLY A 127 4.89 -7.60 -2.77
CA GLY A 127 4.49 -7.47 -4.18
C GLY A 127 5.25 -6.41 -4.97
N GLU A 128 4.80 -6.17 -6.21
CA GLU A 128 5.47 -5.30 -7.17
C GLU A 128 5.20 -3.83 -6.89
N ARG A 129 6.25 -3.02 -6.83
CA ARG A 129 6.15 -1.58 -6.63
C ARG A 129 5.95 -0.84 -7.94
N ARG A 130 4.91 -0.01 -8.00
CA ARG A 130 4.60 0.97 -9.06
C ARG A 130 4.76 2.37 -8.46
N TYR A 131 5.85 3.04 -8.80
CA TYR A 131 6.20 4.33 -8.21
C TYR A 131 5.72 5.49 -9.08
N ILE A 132 5.00 6.43 -8.47
CA ILE A 132 4.51 7.65 -9.12
C ILE A 132 5.51 8.77 -8.87
N ASP A 133 6.14 9.25 -9.91
CA ASP A 133 7.18 10.27 -9.84
C ASP A 133 6.64 11.71 -9.78
N LYS A 134 7.54 12.69 -9.89
CA LYS A 134 7.18 14.13 -9.86
C LYS A 134 6.49 14.63 -11.14
N GLN A 135 6.60 13.88 -12.25
CA GLN A 135 5.91 14.12 -13.50
C GLN A 135 4.61 13.33 -13.60
N HIS A 136 4.21 12.68 -12.51
CA HIS A 136 3.04 11.81 -12.43
C HIS A 136 3.11 10.61 -13.37
N GLN A 137 4.35 10.19 -13.72
CA GLN A 137 4.56 8.98 -14.50
C GLN A 137 4.68 7.78 -13.58
N VAL A 138 4.12 6.66 -14.00
CA VAL A 138 4.26 5.38 -13.29
C VAL A 138 5.55 4.71 -13.72
N ILE A 139 6.47 4.53 -12.78
CA ILE A 139 7.72 3.80 -12.97
C ILE A 139 7.52 2.38 -12.46
N TYR A 140 7.67 1.43 -13.35
CA TYR A 140 7.52 0.00 -13.09
C TYR A 140 8.79 -0.59 -12.46
N ASN A 141 8.62 -1.62 -11.64
CA ASN A 141 9.72 -2.37 -11.03
C ASN A 141 10.75 -1.48 -10.32
N LYS A 142 10.33 -0.35 -9.79
CA LYS A 142 11.25 0.52 -9.07
C LYS A 142 11.67 -0.15 -7.76
N PRO A 143 12.98 -0.24 -7.46
CA PRO A 143 13.46 -0.74 -6.17
C PRO A 143 12.86 0.03 -4.99
N GLU A 144 12.92 -0.58 -3.82
CA GLU A 144 12.54 0.06 -2.57
C GLU A 144 13.31 1.37 -2.34
N LEU A 145 12.88 2.14 -1.37
CA LEU A 145 13.35 3.51 -1.14
C LEU A 145 14.88 3.59 -1.00
N THR A 146 15.50 4.37 -1.85
CA THR A 146 16.94 4.66 -1.74
C THR A 146 17.22 5.62 -0.58
N PRO A 147 18.46 5.65 -0.02
CA PRO A 147 18.86 6.63 1.00
C PRO A 147 18.63 8.08 0.60
N LYS A 148 18.77 8.39 -0.70
CA LYS A 148 18.52 9.74 -1.25
C LYS A 148 17.04 10.09 -1.22
N GLU A 149 16.18 9.16 -1.62
CA GLU A 149 14.72 9.34 -1.61
C GLU A 149 14.19 9.45 -0.18
N PHE A 150 14.66 8.57 0.71
CA PHE A 150 14.33 8.62 2.14
C PHE A 150 14.68 9.99 2.75
N ARG A 151 15.89 10.50 2.53
CA ARG A 151 16.29 11.83 3.02
C ARG A 151 15.42 12.94 2.46
N LYS A 152 15.07 12.88 1.17
CA LYS A 152 14.21 13.88 0.53
C LYS A 152 12.82 13.86 1.14
N LEU A 153 12.24 12.70 1.35
CA LEU A 153 10.93 12.52 1.98
C LEU A 153 10.97 13.03 3.44
N ALA A 154 11.99 12.65 4.20
CA ALA A 154 12.19 13.12 5.56
C ALA A 154 12.26 14.64 5.65
N TRP A 155 13.01 15.28 4.75
CA TRP A 155 13.06 16.75 4.66
C TRP A 155 11.70 17.36 4.33
N THR A 156 10.94 16.74 3.44
CA THR A 156 9.60 17.21 3.09
C THR A 156 8.67 17.20 4.29
N VAL A 157 8.75 16.17 5.12
CA VAL A 157 7.95 16.05 6.37
C VAL A 157 8.36 17.09 7.39
N ILE A 158 9.67 17.35 7.54
CA ILE A 158 10.24 18.25 8.56
C ILE A 158 10.09 19.74 8.16
N ALA A 159 9.94 20.05 6.88
CA ALA A 159 9.91 21.43 6.34
C ALA A 159 8.71 22.28 6.81
N GLY A 160 8.04 21.91 7.89
CA GLY A 160 6.97 22.67 8.52
C GLY A 160 5.58 22.42 7.94
N PRO A 161 4.61 23.32 8.20
CA PRO A 161 3.19 23.10 7.85
C PRO A 161 2.93 22.81 6.38
N CYS A 162 3.69 23.44 5.48
CA CYS A 162 3.60 23.18 4.04
C CYS A 162 4.10 21.77 3.67
N GLY A 163 5.05 21.21 4.41
CA GLY A 163 5.56 19.86 4.18
C GLY A 163 4.51 18.79 4.51
N LEU A 164 3.88 18.91 5.67
CA LEU A 164 2.79 18.01 6.07
C LEU A 164 1.60 18.07 5.10
N ARG A 165 1.23 19.28 4.64
CA ARG A 165 0.17 19.45 3.63
C ARG A 165 0.52 18.73 2.33
N LYS A 166 1.76 18.86 1.83
CA LYS A 166 2.20 18.15 0.61
C LYS A 166 2.15 16.64 0.76
N VAL A 167 2.56 16.12 1.92
CA VAL A 167 2.49 14.69 2.23
C VAL A 167 1.04 14.21 2.29
N ALA A 168 0.16 14.95 2.96
CA ALA A 168 -1.26 14.63 3.04
C ALA A 168 -1.91 14.62 1.65
N MET A 169 -1.63 15.62 0.82
CA MET A 169 -2.15 15.68 -0.56
C MET A 169 -1.62 14.52 -1.43
N ALA A 170 -0.36 14.11 -1.23
CA ALA A 170 0.21 12.97 -1.94
C ALA A 170 -0.42 11.63 -1.54
N HIS A 171 -0.93 11.53 -0.32
CA HIS A 171 -1.62 10.34 0.20
C HIS A 171 -3.06 10.21 -0.29
N MET A 172 -3.72 11.31 -0.61
CA MET A 172 -5.14 11.32 -0.97
C MET A 172 -5.38 10.92 -2.43
N TYR A 173 -6.62 10.55 -2.74
CA TYR A 173 -7.15 10.45 -4.10
C TYR A 173 -7.46 11.83 -4.67
N THR A 174 -6.45 12.70 -4.72
CA THR A 174 -6.64 14.03 -5.32
C THR A 174 -6.01 14.08 -6.70
N CYS A 175 -6.69 14.77 -7.59
CA CYS A 175 -6.17 15.06 -8.93
C CYS A 175 -4.85 15.84 -8.85
N GLY A 176 -3.90 15.48 -9.69
CA GLY A 176 -2.64 16.20 -9.85
C GLY A 176 -1.58 15.98 -8.79
N ASN A 177 -1.93 15.67 -7.55
CA ASN A 177 -0.95 15.48 -6.45
C ASN A 177 -1.04 14.13 -5.75
N GLY A 178 -2.14 13.40 -5.92
CA GLY A 178 -2.39 12.10 -5.29
C GLY A 178 -2.34 10.94 -6.26
N TYR A 179 -3.24 9.97 -6.05
CA TYR A 179 -3.24 8.70 -6.80
C TYR A 179 -4.16 8.69 -8.03
N MET A 180 -4.93 9.75 -8.28
CA MET A 180 -5.77 9.88 -9.48
C MET A 180 -5.01 10.57 -10.62
N LEU A 181 -4.04 9.87 -11.18
CA LEU A 181 -3.20 10.40 -12.25
C LEU A 181 -3.96 10.42 -13.59
N GLY A 182 -3.93 11.57 -14.27
CA GLY A 182 -4.40 11.70 -15.66
C GLY A 182 -5.89 11.49 -15.91
N THR A 183 -6.70 11.24 -14.89
CA THR A 183 -8.15 11.00 -15.01
C THR A 183 -9.00 12.21 -14.68
N CYS A 184 -8.37 13.32 -14.31
CA CYS A 184 -9.09 14.54 -13.96
C CYS A 184 -9.46 15.33 -15.22
N PRO A 185 -10.74 15.62 -15.43
CA PRO A 185 -11.15 16.58 -16.47
C PRO A 185 -10.46 17.93 -16.21
N SER A 186 -10.02 18.59 -17.27
CA SER A 186 -9.48 19.94 -17.17
C SER A 186 -10.47 20.85 -16.45
N GLY A 187 -10.06 21.49 -15.36
CA GLY A 187 -10.88 22.40 -14.56
C GLY A 187 -11.50 21.82 -13.28
N VAL A 188 -11.35 20.52 -13.01
CA VAL A 188 -11.88 19.90 -11.77
C VAL A 188 -10.81 19.77 -10.68
N CYS A 189 -9.55 19.93 -11.01
CA CYS A 189 -8.46 19.90 -10.04
C CYS A 189 -7.97 21.32 -9.71
N PRO A 190 -7.92 21.70 -8.42
CA PRO A 190 -7.35 22.97 -8.02
C PRO A 190 -5.83 23.02 -8.19
#